data_acd06f020a16c940302f5a387ce6e5f5
#
_entry.id   acd06f020a16c940302f5a387ce6e5f5
#
_cell.length_a   1.000
_cell.length_b   1.000
_cell.length_c   1.000
_cell.angle_alpha   90.00
_cell.angle_beta   90.00
_cell.angle_gamma   90.00
#
_symmetry.space_group_name_H-M   'P 1'
#
loop_
_entity.id
_entity.type
_entity.pdbx_description
1 polymer ?
#
loop_
_entity_poly.entity_id
_entity_poly.type
_entity_poly.pdbx_seq_one_letter_code
_entity_poly.pdbx_strand_id
1 'polypeptide(L)'
;DGKFISIGSIEPQFYSELLRLTDLEQDEEFAGQMTRSSWPELKDRISDVFRTKSRDEWCEIMDATDVCFAPVLSLAEAPEHPHNQHREVFAEVAGVMQPNPSPRFSRTKEGIQGPPSHAGQDTDAVLRSAGYDADDIVKLRDVGAVA
;
A
#
# COMPACT_ATOMS: atom_id res chain seq x y z
N ASP A 1 12.39 -12.31 11.58
CA ASP A 1 10.95 -12.39 11.85
C ASP A 1 10.10 -12.72 10.60
N GLY A 2 10.70 -12.79 9.42
CA GLY A 2 10.01 -13.05 8.14
C GLY A 2 9.28 -11.84 7.55
N LYS A 3 9.43 -10.65 8.15
CA LYS A 3 8.91 -9.38 7.63
C LYS A 3 9.98 -8.64 6.82
N PHE A 4 9.59 -7.62 6.09
CA PHE A 4 10.47 -6.90 5.18
C PHE A 4 10.47 -5.40 5.46
N ILE A 5 11.56 -4.75 5.08
CA ILE A 5 11.75 -3.30 5.11
C ILE A 5 12.08 -2.80 3.71
N SER A 6 11.86 -1.50 3.47
CA SER A 6 12.26 -0.79 2.26
C SER A 6 13.19 0.36 2.62
N ILE A 7 14.27 0.51 1.86
CA ILE A 7 15.26 1.59 2.04
C ILE A 7 15.49 2.26 0.70
N GLY A 8 15.48 3.60 0.71
CA GLY A 8 15.68 4.44 -0.46
C GLY A 8 16.75 5.51 -0.28
N SER A 9 17.77 5.26 0.54
CA SER A 9 18.86 6.20 0.87
C SER A 9 19.83 6.41 -0.31
N ILE A 10 19.40 7.13 -1.35
CA ILE A 10 20.20 7.35 -2.56
C ILE A 10 21.12 8.56 -2.40
N GLU A 11 20.63 9.66 -1.84
CA GLU A 11 21.40 10.88 -1.65
C GLU A 11 22.47 10.69 -0.56
N PRO A 12 23.63 11.36 -0.68
CA PRO A 12 24.77 11.14 0.24
C PRO A 12 24.42 11.31 1.72
N GLN A 13 23.58 12.30 2.07
CA GLN A 13 23.19 12.55 3.45
C GLN A 13 22.34 11.40 4.03
N PHE A 14 21.38 10.88 3.25
CA PHE A 14 20.54 9.75 3.68
C PHE A 14 21.33 8.45 3.73
N TYR A 15 22.26 8.26 2.80
CA TYR A 15 23.15 7.11 2.81
C TYR A 15 24.10 7.14 4.02
N SER A 16 24.67 8.29 4.34
CA SER A 16 25.51 8.43 5.56
C SER A 16 24.71 8.13 6.83
N GLU A 17 23.45 8.56 6.89
CA GLU A 17 22.56 8.27 8.02
C GLU A 17 22.24 6.77 8.09
N LEU A 18 22.00 6.11 6.95
CA LEU A 18 21.83 4.66 6.88
C LEU A 18 23.05 3.93 7.46
N LEU A 19 24.24 4.28 7.02
CA LEU A 19 25.48 3.65 7.48
C LEU A 19 25.67 3.83 8.99
N ARG A 20 25.36 5.02 9.51
CA ARG A 20 25.42 5.32 10.95
C ARG A 20 24.45 4.47 11.77
N LEU A 21 23.19 4.35 11.31
CA LEU A 21 22.14 3.60 12.00
C LEU A 21 22.34 2.08 11.94
N THR A 22 23.16 1.63 10.99
CA THR A 22 23.48 0.21 10.79
C THR A 22 24.88 -0.17 11.26
N ASP A 23 25.62 0.76 11.91
CA ASP A 23 27.00 0.59 12.36
C ASP A 23 27.99 0.23 11.25
N LEU A 24 27.70 0.68 10.00
CA LEU A 24 28.52 0.45 8.80
C LEU A 24 29.36 1.68 8.39
N GLU A 25 29.33 2.77 9.13
CA GLU A 25 29.99 4.05 8.77
C GLU A 25 31.53 3.95 8.68
N GLN A 26 32.13 2.99 9.38
CA GLN A 26 33.58 2.75 9.35
C GLN A 26 34.00 1.67 8.35
N ASP A 27 33.05 1.11 7.62
CA ASP A 27 33.31 0.06 6.65
C ASP A 27 33.65 0.68 5.26
N GLU A 28 34.92 0.61 4.89
CA GLU A 28 35.42 1.23 3.66
C GLU A 28 34.75 0.71 2.37
N GLU A 29 34.23 -0.51 2.38
CA GLU A 29 33.56 -1.07 1.21
C GLU A 29 32.22 -0.39 0.92
N PHE A 30 31.54 0.11 1.96
CA PHE A 30 30.32 0.89 1.79
C PHE A 30 30.56 2.34 1.35
N ALA A 31 31.80 2.85 1.39
CA ALA A 31 32.13 4.19 0.89
C ALA A 31 31.87 4.34 -0.62
N GLY A 32 31.91 3.24 -1.35
CA GLY A 32 31.70 3.19 -2.81
C GLY A 32 30.25 3.00 -3.22
N GLN A 33 29.27 3.72 -2.65
CA GLN A 33 27.82 3.55 -2.87
C GLN A 33 27.44 3.31 -4.35
N MET A 34 28.03 4.05 -5.29
CA MET A 34 27.67 3.99 -6.71
C MET A 34 28.52 2.98 -7.52
N THR A 35 29.39 2.21 -6.87
CA THR A 35 30.21 1.18 -7.51
C THR A 35 29.36 -0.09 -7.74
N ARG A 36 28.72 -0.17 -8.92
CA ARG A 36 27.75 -1.23 -9.24
C ARG A 36 28.30 -2.64 -9.14
N SER A 37 29.60 -2.83 -9.40
CA SER A 37 30.25 -4.15 -9.30
C SER A 37 30.24 -4.72 -7.88
N SER A 38 30.20 -3.85 -6.85
CA SER A 38 30.19 -4.26 -5.45
C SER A 38 28.76 -4.48 -4.91
N TRP A 39 27.72 -4.04 -5.63
CA TRP A 39 26.34 -4.11 -5.12
C TRP A 39 25.85 -5.50 -4.72
N PRO A 40 26.15 -6.59 -5.44
CA PRO A 40 25.68 -7.93 -5.00
C PRO A 40 26.20 -8.27 -3.60
N GLU A 41 27.50 -8.07 -3.36
CA GLU A 41 28.14 -8.36 -2.07
C GLU A 41 27.61 -7.42 -0.96
N LEU A 42 27.55 -6.11 -1.23
CA LEU A 42 27.03 -5.12 -0.28
C LEU A 42 25.56 -5.35 0.10
N LYS A 43 24.74 -5.85 -0.86
CA LYS A 43 23.36 -6.25 -0.57
C LYS A 43 23.28 -7.43 0.39
N ASP A 44 24.12 -8.41 0.22
CA ASP A 44 24.15 -9.57 1.10
C ASP A 44 24.57 -9.14 2.53
N ARG A 45 25.61 -8.34 2.63
CA ARG A 45 26.12 -7.83 3.91
C ARG A 45 25.12 -6.95 4.63
N ILE A 46 24.49 -5.99 3.97
CA ILE A 46 23.48 -5.15 4.61
C ILE A 46 22.22 -5.96 4.97
N SER A 47 21.89 -7.00 4.19
CA SER A 47 20.81 -7.92 4.52
C SER A 47 21.10 -8.69 5.81
N ASP A 48 22.35 -9.09 6.03
CA ASP A 48 22.75 -9.74 7.28
C ASP A 48 22.63 -8.80 8.48
N VAL A 49 22.98 -7.53 8.32
CA VAL A 49 22.76 -6.51 9.37
C VAL A 49 21.26 -6.39 9.69
N PHE A 50 20.39 -6.29 8.67
CA PHE A 50 18.95 -6.18 8.89
C PHE A 50 18.34 -7.43 9.53
N ARG A 51 18.89 -8.61 9.33
CA ARG A 51 18.46 -9.84 10.01
C ARG A 51 18.79 -9.89 11.49
N THR A 52 19.62 -8.99 12.01
CA THR A 52 19.98 -8.95 13.45
C THR A 52 18.84 -8.46 14.34
N LYS A 53 17.84 -7.78 13.78
CA LYS A 53 16.69 -7.25 14.50
C LYS A 53 15.40 -7.54 13.73
N SER A 54 14.27 -7.48 14.42
CA SER A 54 12.95 -7.53 13.79
C SER A 54 12.65 -6.25 13.00
N ARG A 55 11.67 -6.31 12.09
CA ARG A 55 11.18 -5.13 11.37
C ARG A 55 10.76 -4.01 12.34
N ASP A 56 10.07 -4.38 13.41
CA ASP A 56 9.52 -3.42 14.35
C ASP A 56 10.62 -2.74 15.17
N GLU A 57 11.69 -3.46 15.56
CA GLU A 57 12.88 -2.86 16.18
C GLU A 57 13.61 -1.91 15.22
N TRP A 58 13.67 -2.23 13.92
CA TRP A 58 14.22 -1.31 12.93
C TRP A 58 13.34 -0.07 12.72
N CYS A 59 12.00 -0.19 12.83
CA CYS A 59 11.10 0.96 12.84
C CYS A 59 11.42 1.90 14.02
N GLU A 60 11.61 1.38 15.23
CA GLU A 60 11.98 2.20 16.41
C GLU A 60 13.31 2.96 16.21
N ILE A 61 14.27 2.37 15.49
CA ILE A 61 15.56 2.99 15.21
C ILE A 61 15.45 4.07 14.10
N MET A 62 14.62 3.85 13.08
CA MET A 62 14.67 4.59 11.82
C MET A 62 13.52 5.58 11.61
N ASP A 63 12.33 5.38 12.19
CA ASP A 63 11.12 6.17 11.92
C ASP A 63 11.27 7.67 12.22
N ALA A 64 12.09 8.05 13.19
CA ALA A 64 12.30 9.46 13.55
C ALA A 64 13.48 10.11 12.81
N THR A 65 14.03 9.44 11.79
CA THR A 65 15.22 9.88 11.05
C THR A 65 14.91 10.16 9.58
N ASP A 66 15.86 10.76 8.88
CA ASP A 66 15.72 11.10 7.46
C ASP A 66 16.38 10.04 6.55
N VAL A 67 16.38 8.78 6.98
CA VAL A 67 17.08 7.67 6.31
C VAL A 67 16.34 7.11 5.09
N CYS A 68 15.18 7.64 4.72
CA CYS A 68 14.33 7.12 3.65
C CYS A 68 13.95 5.63 3.86
N PHE A 69 13.51 5.32 5.06
CA PHE A 69 13.08 3.98 5.49
C PHE A 69 11.56 3.86 5.51
N ALA A 70 11.06 2.65 5.26
CA ALA A 70 9.68 2.29 5.55
C ALA A 70 9.53 0.78 5.81
N PRO A 71 8.64 0.37 6.74
CA PRO A 71 8.25 -1.03 6.83
C PRO A 71 7.45 -1.46 5.61
N VAL A 72 7.67 -2.69 5.13
CA VAL A 72 6.78 -3.31 4.15
C VAL A 72 5.63 -3.96 4.91
N LEU A 73 4.42 -3.46 4.67
CA LEU A 73 3.21 -3.89 5.37
C LEU A 73 2.47 -4.95 4.54
N SER A 74 1.91 -5.94 5.20
CA SER A 74 0.92 -6.83 4.60
C SER A 74 -0.40 -6.09 4.35
N LEU A 75 -1.29 -6.67 3.54
CA LEU A 75 -2.65 -6.12 3.31
C LEU A 75 -3.47 -6.01 4.61
N ALA A 76 -3.23 -6.87 5.58
CA ALA A 76 -3.89 -6.82 6.88
C ALA A 76 -3.31 -5.73 7.80
N GLU A 77 -1.99 -5.48 7.72
CA GLU A 77 -1.33 -4.45 8.53
C GLU A 77 -1.55 -3.02 7.99
N ALA A 78 -1.72 -2.87 6.69
CA ALA A 78 -1.80 -1.55 6.06
C ALA A 78 -2.96 -0.68 6.60
N PRO A 79 -4.19 -1.17 6.81
CA PRO A 79 -5.28 -0.39 7.43
C PRO A 79 -5.00 0.03 8.88
N GLU A 80 -4.22 -0.77 9.62
CA GLU A 80 -3.92 -0.54 11.03
C GLU A 80 -2.72 0.40 11.23
N HIS A 81 -1.97 0.69 10.18
CA HIS A 81 -0.78 1.54 10.28
C HIS A 81 -1.15 2.97 10.66
N PRO A 82 -0.53 3.60 11.68
CA PRO A 82 -0.92 4.91 12.21
C PRO A 82 -0.98 6.02 11.15
N HIS A 83 -0.04 6.05 10.20
CA HIS A 83 -0.05 7.00 9.10
C HIS A 83 -1.28 6.82 8.19
N ASN A 84 -1.64 5.58 7.86
CA ASN A 84 -2.79 5.27 7.00
C ASN A 84 -4.10 5.57 7.70
N GLN A 85 -4.19 5.31 9.01
CA GLN A 85 -5.34 5.68 9.84
C GLN A 85 -5.50 7.21 9.92
N HIS A 86 -4.42 7.93 10.25
CA HIS A 86 -4.44 9.40 10.29
C HIS A 86 -4.83 10.02 8.94
N ARG A 87 -4.41 9.40 7.85
CA ARG A 87 -4.72 9.84 6.49
C ARG A 87 -6.05 9.31 5.98
N GLU A 88 -6.76 8.48 6.76
CA GLU A 88 -8.01 7.84 6.32
C GLU A 88 -7.88 7.18 4.93
N VAL A 89 -6.76 6.44 4.74
CA VAL A 89 -6.47 5.80 3.45
C VAL A 89 -7.44 4.66 3.15
N PHE A 90 -8.00 4.06 4.20
CA PHE A 90 -8.97 2.98 4.11
C PHE A 90 -10.29 3.38 4.77
N ALA A 91 -11.38 2.76 4.32
CA ALA A 91 -12.70 2.88 4.91
C ALA A 91 -13.40 1.51 4.94
N GLU A 92 -14.24 1.30 5.96
CA GLU A 92 -15.11 0.14 6.01
C GLU A 92 -16.47 0.48 5.38
N VAL A 93 -16.88 -0.29 4.37
CA VAL A 93 -18.19 -0.16 3.72
C VAL A 93 -18.87 -1.51 3.71
N ALA A 94 -20.03 -1.59 4.36
CA ALA A 94 -20.81 -2.83 4.51
C ALA A 94 -19.99 -4.01 5.07
N GLY A 95 -19.12 -3.75 6.05
CA GLY A 95 -18.27 -4.77 6.67
C GLY A 95 -17.01 -5.14 5.88
N VAL A 96 -16.73 -4.44 4.79
CA VAL A 96 -15.52 -4.69 3.96
C VAL A 96 -14.58 -3.49 4.05
N MET A 97 -13.37 -3.74 4.55
CA MET A 97 -12.28 -2.75 4.53
C MET A 97 -11.76 -2.59 3.11
N GLN A 98 -11.72 -1.35 2.61
CA GLN A 98 -11.28 -1.05 1.26
C GLN A 98 -10.59 0.32 1.19
N PRO A 99 -9.75 0.56 0.17
CA PRO A 99 -9.12 1.87 -0.02
C PRO A 99 -10.16 2.97 -0.28
N ASN A 100 -9.95 4.14 0.34
CA ASN A 100 -10.69 5.34 -0.01
C ASN A 100 -10.28 5.86 -1.39
N PRO A 101 -11.17 6.59 -2.09
CA PRO A 101 -10.85 7.22 -3.36
C PRO A 101 -9.65 8.18 -3.27
N SER A 102 -8.87 8.23 -4.35
CA SER A 102 -7.72 9.11 -4.53
C SER A 102 -7.65 9.55 -6.00
N PRO A 103 -7.19 10.78 -6.29
CA PRO A 103 -6.72 11.83 -5.37
C PRO A 103 -7.85 12.54 -4.60
N ARG A 104 -7.52 13.17 -3.48
CA ARG A 104 -8.48 13.97 -2.70
C ARG A 104 -8.52 15.40 -3.21
N PHE A 105 -9.71 15.87 -3.55
CA PHE A 105 -9.91 17.22 -4.07
C PHE A 105 -10.43 18.18 -2.99
N SER A 106 -10.01 19.45 -3.03
CA SER A 106 -10.39 20.44 -2.04
C SER A 106 -11.85 20.91 -2.15
N ARG A 107 -12.47 20.82 -3.33
CA ARG A 107 -13.83 21.31 -3.60
C ARG A 107 -14.83 20.21 -3.93
N THR A 108 -14.40 19.15 -4.57
CA THR A 108 -15.26 18.00 -4.93
C THR A 108 -14.97 16.89 -3.97
N LYS A 109 -15.92 16.53 -3.12
CA LYS A 109 -15.77 15.40 -2.22
C LYS A 109 -16.02 14.11 -3.01
N GLU A 110 -14.99 13.33 -3.18
CA GLU A 110 -15.09 11.95 -3.60
C GLU A 110 -15.60 11.09 -2.43
N GLY A 111 -16.24 9.99 -2.74
CA GLY A 111 -16.74 9.06 -1.74
C GLY A 111 -17.11 7.72 -2.37
N ILE A 112 -17.12 6.69 -1.54
CA ILE A 112 -17.58 5.37 -1.95
C ILE A 112 -19.10 5.42 -2.00
N GLN A 113 -19.70 5.15 -3.17
CA GLN A 113 -21.14 5.28 -3.40
C GLN A 113 -21.94 4.17 -2.73
N GLY A 114 -21.30 3.06 -2.39
CA GLY A 114 -21.94 1.91 -1.74
C GLY A 114 -21.03 0.67 -1.79
N PRO A 115 -21.51 -0.45 -1.26
CA PRO A 115 -20.82 -1.72 -1.35
C PRO A 115 -20.77 -2.20 -2.82
N PRO A 116 -19.88 -3.16 -3.14
CA PRO A 116 -19.91 -3.84 -4.43
C PRO A 116 -21.26 -4.50 -4.66
N SER A 117 -21.84 -4.29 -5.85
CA SER A 117 -23.13 -4.90 -6.22
C SER A 117 -22.98 -6.41 -6.41
N HIS A 118 -23.97 -7.16 -5.94
CA HIS A 118 -24.11 -8.57 -6.31
C HIS A 118 -24.56 -8.70 -7.78
N ALA A 119 -24.21 -9.81 -8.42
CA ALA A 119 -24.66 -10.09 -9.80
C ALA A 119 -26.19 -10.01 -9.88
N GLY A 120 -26.69 -9.21 -10.83
CA GLY A 120 -28.13 -8.99 -11.04
C GLY A 120 -28.80 -7.99 -10.09
N GLN A 121 -28.13 -7.48 -9.06
CA GLN A 121 -28.72 -6.57 -8.06
C GLN A 121 -29.33 -5.31 -8.70
N ASP A 122 -28.70 -4.73 -9.70
CA ASP A 122 -29.10 -3.47 -10.32
C ASP A 122 -29.78 -3.66 -11.67
N THR A 123 -30.09 -4.90 -12.08
CA THR A 123 -30.67 -5.24 -13.38
C THR A 123 -31.89 -4.39 -13.71
N ASP A 124 -32.88 -4.33 -12.82
CA ASP A 124 -34.11 -3.56 -13.04
C ASP A 124 -33.83 -2.06 -13.16
N ALA A 125 -32.98 -1.51 -12.30
CA ALA A 125 -32.66 -0.09 -12.31
C ALA A 125 -31.96 0.31 -13.61
N VAL A 126 -31.01 -0.50 -14.06
CA VAL A 126 -30.27 -0.29 -15.30
C VAL A 126 -31.19 -0.37 -16.52
N LEU A 127 -32.04 -1.41 -16.60
CA LEU A 127 -32.96 -1.58 -17.73
C LEU A 127 -34.01 -0.45 -17.79
N ARG A 128 -34.57 -0.03 -16.63
CA ARG A 128 -35.48 1.14 -16.59
C ARG A 128 -34.78 2.41 -17.04
N SER A 129 -33.54 2.63 -16.65
CA SER A 129 -32.77 3.80 -17.11
C SER A 129 -32.48 3.78 -18.61
N ALA A 130 -32.47 2.59 -19.22
CA ALA A 130 -32.33 2.38 -20.67
C ALA A 130 -33.67 2.44 -21.44
N GLY A 131 -34.79 2.67 -20.74
CA GLY A 131 -36.12 2.86 -21.36
C GLY A 131 -36.98 1.61 -21.45
N TYR A 132 -36.57 0.49 -20.82
CA TYR A 132 -37.41 -0.70 -20.73
C TYR A 132 -38.48 -0.51 -19.64
N ASP A 133 -39.71 -0.90 -19.94
CA ASP A 133 -40.78 -0.93 -18.95
C ASP A 133 -40.78 -2.23 -18.12
N ALA A 134 -41.71 -2.32 -17.15
CA ALA A 134 -41.77 -3.48 -16.28
C ALA A 134 -42.11 -4.78 -17.02
N ASP A 135 -42.97 -4.70 -18.03
CA ASP A 135 -43.39 -5.86 -18.81
C ASP A 135 -42.27 -6.36 -19.71
N ASP A 136 -41.47 -5.47 -20.25
CA ASP A 136 -40.28 -5.81 -21.02
C ASP A 136 -39.21 -6.48 -20.16
N ILE A 137 -39.01 -6.02 -18.91
CA ILE A 137 -38.06 -6.63 -17.98
C ILE A 137 -38.51 -8.06 -17.62
N VAL A 138 -39.79 -8.27 -17.38
CA VAL A 138 -40.35 -9.61 -17.16
C VAL A 138 -40.08 -10.53 -18.35
N LYS A 139 -40.35 -10.08 -19.58
CA LYS A 139 -40.08 -10.86 -20.80
C LYS A 139 -38.59 -11.23 -20.90
N LEU A 140 -37.69 -10.29 -20.60
CA LEU A 140 -36.25 -10.54 -20.65
C LEU A 140 -35.83 -11.61 -19.62
N ARG A 141 -36.45 -11.63 -18.46
CA ARG A 141 -36.23 -12.69 -17.47
C ARG A 141 -36.80 -14.05 -17.90
N ASP A 142 -38.01 -14.05 -18.46
CA ASP A 142 -38.67 -15.29 -18.91
C ASP A 142 -37.88 -16.02 -20.00
N VAL A 143 -37.19 -15.27 -20.86
CA VAL A 143 -36.31 -15.85 -21.89
C VAL A 143 -34.87 -16.06 -21.43
N GLY A 144 -34.57 -15.76 -20.16
CA GLY A 144 -33.24 -15.96 -19.58
C GLY A 144 -32.15 -14.98 -20.09
N ALA A 145 -32.57 -13.85 -20.67
CA ALA A 145 -31.63 -12.83 -21.14
C ALA A 145 -30.99 -12.03 -19.98
N VAL A 146 -31.72 -11.92 -18.87
CA VAL A 146 -31.24 -11.27 -17.60
C VAL A 146 -31.68 -12.10 -16.39
N ALA A 147 -30.94 -11.89 -15.26
CA ALA A 147 -31.25 -12.52 -13.97
C ALA A 147 -32.09 -11.58 -13.09
#